data_eea31efd96d95e059c09d1ae0e303786
#
_entry.id   eea31efd96d95e059c09d1ae0e303786
#
_cell.length_a   1.000
_cell.length_b   1.000
_cell.length_c   1.000
_cell.angle_alpha   90.00
_cell.angle_beta   90.00
_cell.angle_gamma   90.00
#
_symmetry.space_group_name_H-M   'P 1'
#
loop_
_entity.id
_entity.type
_entity.pdbx_description
1 polymer ?
#
loop_
_entity_poly.entity_id
_entity_poly.type
_entity_poly.pdbx_seq_one_letter_code
_entity_poly.pdbx_strand_id
1 'polypeptide(L)'
;SILEIPSAKELNKYYENNKDKYFIESSFTFTHYYFSENNNSLERSQQALKALQENSTFKSDPFYLGKAFANEPFRNIESNFGIEFATNFINLAPQKWSKPIRSTYGHHIVYINSINPGYIPEIEEVLRQVEVDFLQMKREQAVKGFLNNIRSEYTIFINPDLKF
;
A
#
# COMPACT_ATOMS: atom_id res chain seq x y z
N SER A 1 -18.28 31.67 -0.69
CA SER A 1 -19.39 30.86 -1.21
C SER A 1 -19.70 29.76 -0.24
N ILE A 2 -20.96 29.58 0.09
CA ILE A 2 -21.43 28.45 0.91
C ILE A 2 -21.15 27.18 0.14
N LEU A 3 -20.32 26.31 0.69
CA LEU A 3 -20.09 24.99 0.12
C LEU A 3 -21.39 24.19 0.26
N GLU A 4 -22.01 23.90 -0.86
CA GLU A 4 -23.20 23.04 -0.88
C GLU A 4 -22.84 21.65 -0.39
N ILE A 5 -23.70 21.07 0.43
CA ILE A 5 -23.57 19.68 0.87
C ILE A 5 -23.80 18.80 -0.35
N PRO A 6 -22.85 17.92 -0.71
CA PRO A 6 -23.03 17.05 -1.86
C PRO A 6 -24.19 16.08 -1.65
N SER A 7 -24.94 15.83 -2.71
CA SER A 7 -26.03 14.83 -2.67
C SER A 7 -25.48 13.42 -2.70
N ALA A 8 -26.26 12.45 -2.22
CA ALA A 8 -25.91 11.04 -2.31
C ALA A 8 -25.64 10.61 -3.76
N LYS A 9 -26.44 11.13 -4.71
CA LYS A 9 -26.28 10.84 -6.14
C LYS A 9 -24.93 11.35 -6.68
N GLU A 10 -24.51 12.55 -6.30
CA GLU A 10 -23.22 13.11 -6.70
C GLU A 10 -22.06 12.30 -6.12
N LEU A 11 -22.13 11.93 -4.85
CA LEU A 11 -21.11 11.11 -4.18
C LEU A 11 -21.01 9.72 -4.80
N ASN A 12 -22.13 9.07 -5.08
CA ASN A 12 -22.14 7.76 -5.73
C ASN A 12 -21.53 7.82 -7.13
N LYS A 13 -21.84 8.85 -7.90
CA LYS A 13 -21.26 9.04 -9.25
C LYS A 13 -19.75 9.24 -9.17
N TYR A 14 -19.30 10.09 -8.25
CA TYR A 14 -17.87 10.31 -8.05
C TYR A 14 -17.16 9.01 -7.64
N TYR A 15 -17.71 8.29 -6.68
CA TYR A 15 -17.18 7.01 -6.23
C TYR A 15 -17.09 6.00 -7.39
N GLU A 16 -18.16 5.80 -8.15
CA GLU A 16 -18.17 4.87 -9.28
C GLU A 16 -17.10 5.20 -10.32
N ASN A 17 -16.88 6.48 -10.60
CA ASN A 17 -15.86 6.93 -11.54
C ASN A 17 -14.43 6.85 -11.01
N ASN A 18 -14.27 6.64 -9.70
CA ASN A 18 -12.97 6.65 -9.02
C ASN A 18 -12.75 5.44 -8.10
N LYS A 19 -13.43 4.34 -8.36
CA LYS A 19 -13.38 3.13 -7.50
C LYS A 19 -11.96 2.67 -7.17
N ASP A 20 -11.08 2.66 -8.16
CA ASP A 20 -9.71 2.19 -8.01
C ASP A 20 -8.91 3.00 -6.97
N LYS A 21 -9.29 4.27 -6.78
CA LYS A 21 -8.70 5.14 -5.78
C LYS A 21 -8.95 4.67 -4.34
N TYR A 22 -10.02 3.90 -4.13
CA TYR A 22 -10.43 3.41 -2.82
C TYR A 22 -10.02 1.98 -2.55
N PHE A 23 -9.26 1.37 -3.45
CA PHE A 23 -8.76 0.01 -3.27
C PHE A 23 -8.01 -0.12 -1.94
N ILE A 24 -8.42 -1.10 -1.14
CA ILE A 24 -7.74 -1.46 0.10
C ILE A 24 -6.83 -2.64 -0.22
N GLU A 25 -5.54 -2.44 -0.01
CA GLU A 25 -4.54 -3.46 -0.31
C GLU A 25 -4.63 -4.67 0.60
N SER A 26 -4.06 -5.78 0.15
CA SER A 26 -3.96 -6.99 0.97
C SER A 26 -3.13 -6.74 2.22
N SER A 27 -3.47 -7.45 3.29
CA SER A 27 -2.71 -7.46 4.54
C SER A 27 -2.44 -8.90 4.98
N PHE A 28 -1.37 -9.05 5.75
CA PHE A 28 -0.83 -10.37 6.08
C PHE A 28 -0.55 -10.47 7.57
N THR A 29 -0.95 -11.59 8.16
CA THR A 29 -0.53 -11.97 9.50
C THR A 29 0.50 -13.07 9.34
N PHE A 30 1.73 -12.83 9.80
CA PHE A 30 2.82 -13.76 9.59
C PHE A 30 3.85 -13.73 10.72
N THR A 31 4.61 -14.78 10.79
CA THR A 31 5.76 -14.93 11.68
C THR A 31 7.00 -15.18 10.81
N HIS A 32 8.16 -14.72 11.26
CA HIS A 32 9.41 -15.00 10.58
C HIS A 32 10.52 -15.28 11.56
N TYR A 33 11.56 -15.95 11.09
CA TYR A 33 12.86 -16.03 11.73
C TYR A 33 13.87 -15.29 10.85
N TYR A 34 14.68 -14.46 11.49
CA TYR A 34 15.65 -13.61 10.83
C TYR A 34 17.07 -14.08 11.07
N PHE A 35 17.92 -13.95 10.04
CA PHE A 35 19.33 -14.30 10.05
C PHE A 35 20.11 -13.16 9.42
N SER A 36 20.96 -12.51 10.23
CA SER A 36 21.72 -11.32 9.81
C SER A 36 22.72 -11.67 8.70
N GLU A 37 22.82 -10.77 7.73
CA GLU A 37 23.74 -10.89 6.60
C GLU A 37 25.20 -11.06 7.04
N ASN A 38 25.58 -10.48 8.18
CA ASN A 38 26.93 -10.53 8.71
C ASN A 38 27.34 -11.92 9.26
N ASN A 39 26.46 -12.89 9.30
CA ASN A 39 26.70 -14.17 9.95
C ASN A 39 26.03 -15.32 9.18
N ASN A 40 26.54 -15.61 7.97
CA ASN A 40 26.11 -16.76 7.15
C ASN A 40 24.59 -16.91 7.07
N SER A 41 23.89 -15.83 6.72
CA SER A 41 22.43 -15.75 6.79
C SER A 41 21.73 -16.83 5.96
N LEU A 42 22.20 -17.09 4.74
CA LEU A 42 21.59 -18.10 3.86
C LEU A 42 21.74 -19.49 4.44
N GLU A 43 22.95 -19.89 4.80
CA GLU A 43 23.24 -21.21 5.35
C GLU A 43 22.47 -21.46 6.65
N ARG A 44 22.49 -20.47 7.56
CA ARG A 44 21.80 -20.57 8.84
C ARG A 44 20.29 -20.66 8.68
N SER A 45 19.72 -19.92 7.74
CA SER A 45 18.27 -19.98 7.44
C SER A 45 17.88 -21.33 6.83
N GLN A 46 18.72 -21.92 5.98
CA GLN A 46 18.51 -23.25 5.44
C GLN A 46 18.55 -24.33 6.55
N GLN A 47 19.52 -24.23 7.45
CA GLN A 47 19.63 -25.12 8.62
C GLN A 47 18.41 -24.98 9.55
N ALA A 48 17.93 -23.77 9.76
CA ALA A 48 16.74 -23.52 10.58
C ALA A 48 15.49 -24.13 9.96
N LEU A 49 15.33 -24.01 8.63
CA LEU A 49 14.21 -24.63 7.92
C LEU A 49 14.22 -26.14 8.09
N LYS A 50 15.39 -26.77 7.96
CA LYS A 50 15.57 -28.21 8.19
C LYS A 50 15.23 -28.56 9.64
N ALA A 51 15.70 -27.79 10.61
CA ALA A 51 15.41 -28.00 12.02
C ALA A 51 13.91 -27.96 12.32
N LEU A 52 13.19 -26.99 11.72
CA LEU A 52 11.73 -26.90 11.84
C LEU A 52 11.02 -28.15 11.30
N GLN A 53 11.49 -28.68 10.17
CA GLN A 53 10.94 -29.89 9.57
C GLN A 53 11.21 -31.15 10.43
N GLU A 54 12.31 -31.17 11.17
CA GLU A 54 12.74 -32.28 12.02
C GLU A 54 12.35 -32.08 13.50
N ASN A 55 11.60 -31.04 13.84
CA ASN A 55 11.27 -30.64 15.21
C ASN A 55 12.51 -30.48 16.12
N SER A 56 13.61 -30.00 15.54
CA SER A 56 14.85 -29.70 16.24
C SER A 56 14.92 -28.24 16.62
N THR A 57 15.86 -27.87 17.48
CA THR A 57 16.11 -26.49 17.88
C THR A 57 17.11 -25.79 16.95
N PHE A 58 16.98 -24.47 16.84
CA PHE A 58 17.95 -23.63 16.14
C PHE A 58 17.96 -22.24 16.76
N LYS A 59 18.93 -21.43 16.40
CA LYS A 59 19.03 -20.03 16.83
C LYS A 59 18.82 -19.12 15.64
N SER A 60 17.94 -18.13 15.81
CA SER A 60 17.78 -17.01 14.89
C SER A 60 18.30 -15.72 15.53
N ASP A 61 18.40 -14.67 14.74
CA ASP A 61 18.81 -13.37 15.23
C ASP A 61 17.60 -12.51 15.58
N PRO A 62 17.73 -11.56 16.49
CA PRO A 62 16.64 -10.60 16.75
C PRO A 62 16.46 -9.66 15.56
N PHE A 63 15.21 -9.41 15.19
CA PHE A 63 14.89 -8.44 14.16
C PHE A 63 14.31 -7.17 14.80
N TYR A 64 14.74 -6.00 14.33
CA TYR A 64 14.40 -4.71 14.96
C TYR A 64 12.90 -4.40 14.98
N LEU A 65 12.11 -4.98 14.06
CA LEU A 65 10.65 -4.83 14.03
C LEU A 65 9.91 -6.00 14.69
N GLY A 66 10.63 -6.97 15.27
CA GLY A 66 10.04 -8.11 15.94
C GLY A 66 9.83 -9.33 15.04
N LYS A 67 9.22 -10.35 15.61
CA LYS A 67 9.08 -11.68 15.02
C LYS A 67 7.71 -11.92 14.37
N ALA A 68 6.66 -11.32 14.89
CA ALA A 68 5.28 -11.56 14.48
C ALA A 68 4.60 -10.26 14.07
N PHE A 69 3.83 -10.33 13.01
CA PHE A 69 3.11 -9.19 12.43
C PHE A 69 1.63 -9.56 12.26
N ALA A 70 0.74 -8.67 12.66
CA ALA A 70 -0.69 -8.86 12.53
C ALA A 70 -1.28 -7.86 11.54
N ASN A 71 -2.00 -8.36 10.53
CA ASN A 71 -2.69 -7.53 9.53
C ASN A 71 -1.79 -6.46 8.90
N GLU A 72 -0.56 -6.84 8.58
CA GLU A 72 0.43 -5.92 8.01
C GLU A 72 0.11 -5.64 6.55
N PRO A 73 -0.11 -4.37 6.16
CA PRO A 73 -0.35 -4.02 4.76
C PRO A 73 0.87 -4.34 3.89
N PHE A 74 0.64 -4.78 2.66
CA PHE A 74 1.71 -5.15 1.73
C PHE A 74 2.75 -4.04 1.56
N ARG A 75 2.34 -2.77 1.46
CA ARG A 75 3.26 -1.62 1.34
C ARG A 75 4.26 -1.54 2.50
N ASN A 76 3.84 -1.92 3.71
CA ASN A 76 4.73 -1.92 4.88
C ASN A 76 5.74 -3.07 4.80
N ILE A 77 5.32 -4.22 4.29
CA ILE A 77 6.24 -5.34 4.05
C ILE A 77 7.31 -4.93 3.04
N GLU A 78 6.92 -4.28 1.96
CA GLU A 78 7.86 -3.76 0.96
C GLU A 78 8.82 -2.72 1.54
N SER A 79 8.31 -1.74 2.29
CA SER A 79 9.13 -0.68 2.86
C SER A 79 10.05 -1.19 3.99
N ASN A 80 9.60 -2.14 4.78
CA ASN A 80 10.35 -2.65 5.93
C ASN A 80 11.38 -3.74 5.58
N PHE A 81 11.12 -4.53 4.54
CA PHE A 81 11.98 -5.67 4.17
C PHE A 81 12.69 -5.49 2.82
N GLY A 82 12.22 -4.59 1.99
CA GLY A 82 12.75 -4.35 0.64
C GLY A 82 11.93 -5.00 -0.47
N ILE A 83 12.14 -4.52 -1.70
CA ILE A 83 11.37 -4.94 -2.88
C ILE A 83 11.61 -6.41 -3.22
N GLU A 84 12.84 -6.89 -3.11
CA GLU A 84 13.18 -8.30 -3.40
C GLU A 84 12.41 -9.24 -2.45
N PHE A 85 12.41 -8.92 -1.16
CA PHE A 85 11.65 -9.67 -0.18
C PHE A 85 10.15 -9.66 -0.49
N ALA A 86 9.58 -8.50 -0.73
CA ALA A 86 8.15 -8.33 -1.01
C ALA A 86 7.72 -9.10 -2.26
N THR A 87 8.52 -9.08 -3.31
CA THR A 87 8.25 -9.80 -4.56
C THR A 87 8.17 -11.31 -4.34
N ASN A 88 9.05 -11.86 -3.51
CA ASN A 88 9.03 -13.28 -3.15
C ASN A 88 7.92 -13.59 -2.14
N PHE A 89 7.70 -12.70 -1.19
CA PHE A 89 6.69 -12.86 -0.14
C PHE A 89 5.28 -13.02 -0.71
N ILE A 90 4.91 -12.20 -1.71
CA ILE A 90 3.56 -12.21 -2.29
C ILE A 90 3.20 -13.56 -2.95
N ASN A 91 4.19 -14.34 -3.32
CA ASN A 91 4.03 -15.65 -3.97
C ASN A 91 4.10 -16.83 -2.98
N LEU A 92 4.26 -16.57 -1.69
CA LEU A 92 4.34 -17.64 -0.70
C LEU A 92 2.99 -18.32 -0.48
N ALA A 93 3.03 -19.63 -0.34
CA ALA A 93 1.87 -20.38 0.12
C ALA A 93 1.68 -20.19 1.63
N PRO A 94 0.45 -19.90 2.11
CA PRO A 94 0.18 -19.79 3.53
C PRO A 94 0.27 -21.16 4.23
N GLN A 95 0.34 -21.14 5.56
CA GLN A 95 0.31 -22.30 6.43
C GLN A 95 1.48 -23.25 6.24
N LYS A 96 2.63 -22.74 5.79
CA LYS A 96 3.88 -23.50 5.74
C LYS A 96 5.09 -22.56 5.77
N TRP A 97 6.21 -23.04 6.29
CA TRP A 97 7.46 -22.28 6.29
C TRP A 97 7.99 -22.15 4.86
N SER A 98 8.40 -20.95 4.51
CA SER A 98 9.01 -20.66 3.21
C SER A 98 10.44 -21.17 3.14
N LYS A 99 10.96 -21.28 1.91
CA LYS A 99 12.40 -21.27 1.68
C LYS A 99 12.97 -19.92 2.13
N PRO A 100 14.29 -19.82 2.38
CA PRO A 100 14.90 -18.55 2.72
C PRO A 100 14.60 -17.46 1.68
N ILE A 101 14.19 -16.29 2.17
CA ILE A 101 13.94 -15.11 1.34
C ILE A 101 14.91 -14.02 1.78
N ARG A 102 15.55 -13.39 0.82
CA ARG A 102 16.47 -12.30 1.08
C ARG A 102 15.72 -10.97 1.32
N SER A 103 16.16 -10.23 2.34
CA SER A 103 15.79 -8.84 2.58
C SER A 103 17.02 -7.95 2.51
N THR A 104 16.84 -6.65 2.76
CA THR A 104 17.94 -5.70 2.87
C THR A 104 18.83 -5.99 4.09
N TYR A 105 18.42 -6.84 5.01
CA TYR A 105 19.12 -7.12 6.27
C TYR A 105 19.78 -8.49 6.32
N GLY A 106 19.37 -9.42 5.47
CA GLY A 106 19.83 -10.79 5.48
C GLY A 106 18.79 -11.74 4.91
N HIS A 107 18.64 -12.92 5.52
CA HIS A 107 17.65 -13.91 5.09
C HIS A 107 16.61 -14.16 6.16
N HIS A 108 15.41 -14.52 5.71
CA HIS A 108 14.28 -14.85 6.56
C HIS A 108 13.64 -16.12 6.08
N ILE A 109 13.10 -16.90 7.02
CA ILE A 109 12.11 -17.93 6.71
C ILE A 109 10.78 -17.45 7.28
N VAL A 110 9.71 -17.58 6.52
CA VAL A 110 8.42 -16.94 6.77
C VAL A 110 7.31 -17.97 6.83
N TYR A 111 6.40 -17.78 7.78
CA TYR A 111 5.16 -18.56 7.89
C TYR A 111 3.98 -17.57 7.87
N ILE A 112 3.16 -17.65 6.83
CA ILE A 112 1.96 -16.81 6.71
C ILE A 112 0.80 -17.53 7.41
N ASN A 113 0.31 -16.93 8.49
CA ASN A 113 -0.81 -17.43 9.27
C ASN A 113 -2.15 -17.19 8.56
N SER A 114 -2.34 -15.97 8.04
CA SER A 114 -3.55 -15.59 7.32
C SER A 114 -3.30 -14.43 6.37
N ILE A 115 -4.12 -14.35 5.35
CA ILE A 115 -4.10 -13.30 4.33
C ILE A 115 -5.49 -12.69 4.26
N ASN A 116 -5.55 -11.36 4.40
CA ASN A 116 -6.75 -10.60 4.06
C ASN A 116 -6.55 -10.08 2.64
N PRO A 117 -7.28 -10.58 1.64
CA PRO A 117 -7.09 -10.13 0.26
C PRO A 117 -7.48 -8.67 0.10
N GLY A 118 -6.81 -7.99 -0.82
CA GLY A 118 -7.19 -6.64 -1.19
C GLY A 118 -8.58 -6.61 -1.82
N TYR A 119 -9.29 -5.48 -1.69
CA TYR A 119 -10.64 -5.34 -2.21
C TYR A 119 -11.00 -3.87 -2.47
N ILE A 120 -12.02 -3.66 -3.29
CA ILE A 120 -12.62 -2.34 -3.47
C ILE A 120 -13.79 -2.26 -2.48
N PRO A 121 -13.73 -1.37 -1.47
CA PRO A 121 -14.79 -1.27 -0.46
C PRO A 121 -16.06 -0.68 -1.06
N GLU A 122 -17.22 -1.03 -0.49
CA GLU A 122 -18.46 -0.34 -0.81
C GLU A 122 -18.38 1.12 -0.35
N ILE A 123 -19.15 2.00 -0.99
CA ILE A 123 -19.10 3.44 -0.70
C ILE A 123 -19.34 3.75 0.78
N GLU A 124 -20.19 2.98 1.45
CA GLU A 124 -20.51 3.17 2.87
C GLU A 124 -19.28 3.07 3.77
N GLU A 125 -18.33 2.20 3.42
CA GLU A 125 -17.09 2.03 4.20
C GLU A 125 -16.14 3.22 4.07
N VAL A 126 -16.22 3.94 2.95
CA VAL A 126 -15.29 5.04 2.60
C VAL A 126 -16.00 6.38 2.39
N LEU A 127 -17.25 6.48 2.79
CA LEU A 127 -18.10 7.63 2.51
C LEU A 127 -17.47 8.96 2.92
N ARG A 128 -16.86 9.01 4.09
CA ARG A 128 -16.20 10.23 4.60
C ARG A 128 -15.04 10.65 3.69
N GLN A 129 -14.26 9.70 3.22
CA GLN A 129 -13.16 9.99 2.29
C GLN A 129 -13.68 10.40 0.91
N VAL A 130 -14.75 9.77 0.44
CA VAL A 130 -15.42 10.15 -0.81
C VAL A 130 -15.91 11.59 -0.76
N GLU A 131 -16.53 11.99 0.35
CA GLU A 131 -16.97 13.38 0.57
C GLU A 131 -15.79 14.35 0.49
N VAL A 132 -14.71 14.08 1.19
CA VAL A 132 -13.49 14.91 1.18
C VAL A 132 -12.93 15.03 -0.23
N ASP A 133 -12.81 13.93 -0.94
CA ASP A 133 -12.25 13.88 -2.29
C ASP A 133 -13.14 14.60 -3.30
N PHE A 134 -14.45 14.42 -3.19
CA PHE A 134 -15.43 15.12 -4.02
C PHE A 134 -15.35 16.64 -3.84
N LEU A 135 -15.32 17.11 -2.60
CA LEU A 135 -15.20 18.54 -2.31
C LEU A 135 -13.85 19.09 -2.77
N GLN A 136 -12.78 18.33 -2.67
CA GLN A 136 -11.48 18.71 -3.19
C GLN A 136 -11.51 18.85 -4.72
N MET A 137 -12.11 17.89 -5.42
CA MET A 137 -12.32 17.97 -6.86
C MET A 137 -13.10 19.23 -7.25
N LYS A 138 -14.17 19.56 -6.52
CA LYS A 138 -14.97 20.76 -6.77
C LYS A 138 -14.16 22.04 -6.59
N ARG A 139 -13.33 22.10 -5.57
CA ARG A 139 -12.42 23.24 -5.35
C ARG A 139 -11.41 23.41 -6.47
N GLU A 140 -10.81 22.31 -6.90
CA GLU A 140 -9.85 22.31 -8.01
C GLU A 140 -10.50 22.78 -9.32
N GLN A 141 -11.72 22.32 -9.62
CA GLN A 141 -12.48 22.77 -10.78
C GLN A 141 -12.79 24.27 -10.71
N ALA A 142 -13.19 24.77 -9.54
CA ALA A 142 -13.48 26.19 -9.34
C ALA A 142 -12.24 27.06 -9.54
N VAL A 143 -11.10 26.67 -8.99
CA VAL A 143 -9.82 27.36 -9.16
C VAL A 143 -9.39 27.35 -10.63
N LYS A 144 -9.49 26.20 -11.29
CA LYS A 144 -9.13 26.06 -12.70
C LYS A 144 -10.02 26.96 -13.58
N GLY A 145 -11.32 27.00 -13.34
CA GLY A 145 -12.27 27.84 -14.04
C GLY A 145 -11.93 29.32 -13.85
N PHE A 146 -11.64 29.75 -12.63
CA PHE A 146 -11.24 31.11 -12.30
C PHE A 146 -9.96 31.53 -13.03
N LEU A 147 -8.93 30.67 -13.01
CA LEU A 147 -7.66 30.96 -13.71
C LEU A 147 -7.84 31.01 -15.23
N ASN A 148 -8.68 30.17 -15.80
CA ASN A 148 -8.99 30.22 -17.24
C ASN A 148 -9.70 31.54 -17.62
N ASN A 149 -10.62 32.03 -16.79
CA ASN A 149 -11.29 33.29 -17.00
C ASN A 149 -10.32 34.48 -16.94
N ILE A 150 -9.43 34.49 -15.95
CA ILE A 150 -8.38 35.54 -15.85
C ILE A 150 -7.47 35.50 -17.08
N ARG A 151 -7.04 34.36 -17.51
CA ARG A 151 -6.17 34.20 -18.69
C ARG A 151 -6.84 34.74 -19.94
N SER A 152 -8.12 34.43 -20.14
CA SER A 152 -8.91 34.90 -21.27
C SER A 152 -9.06 36.42 -21.26
N GLU A 153 -9.43 37.02 -20.10
CA GLU A 153 -9.56 38.48 -19.93
C GLU A 153 -8.21 39.17 -20.13
N TYR A 154 -7.13 38.64 -19.60
CA TYR A 154 -5.79 39.19 -19.73
C TYR A 154 -5.34 39.23 -21.18
N THR A 155 -5.56 38.18 -21.96
CA THR A 155 -5.20 38.14 -23.37
C THR A 155 -5.95 39.15 -24.20
N ILE A 156 -7.25 39.37 -23.97
CA ILE A 156 -8.09 40.36 -24.65
C ILE A 156 -7.62 41.77 -24.28
N PHE A 157 -7.29 42.02 -23.03
CA PHE A 157 -6.88 43.32 -22.52
C PHE A 157 -5.52 43.77 -23.10
N ILE A 158 -4.55 42.87 -23.21
CA ILE A 158 -3.20 43.20 -23.67
C ILE A 158 -3.16 43.50 -25.16
N ASN A 159 -3.81 42.68 -25.99
CA ASN A 159 -3.82 42.92 -27.44
C ASN A 159 -5.01 42.20 -28.08
N PRO A 160 -6.15 42.93 -28.26
CA PRO A 160 -7.34 42.35 -28.88
C PRO A 160 -7.13 41.94 -30.36
N ASP A 161 -6.11 42.47 -31.02
CA ASP A 161 -5.79 42.20 -32.44
C ASP A 161 -4.80 41.03 -32.61
N LEU A 162 -4.24 40.49 -31.52
CA LEU A 162 -3.34 39.32 -31.56
C LEU A 162 -4.15 38.07 -31.92
N LYS A 163 -3.82 37.50 -33.07
CA LYS A 163 -4.31 36.17 -33.46
C LYS A 163 -3.30 35.14 -33.04
N PHE A 164 -3.72 34.23 -32.19
CA PHE A 164 -2.94 33.07 -31.75
C PHE A 164 -3.40 31.84 -32.48
#